data_26ed6fe659727d23114152995672eddf
#
_entry.id   26ed6fe659727d23114152995672eddf
#
_cell.length_a   1.000
_cell.length_b   1.000
_cell.length_c   1.000
_cell.angle_alpha   90.00
_cell.angle_beta   90.00
_cell.angle_gamma   90.00
#
_symmetry.space_group_name_H-M   'P 1'
#
loop_
_entity.id
_entity.type
_entity.pdbx_description
1 polymer ?
#
loop_
_entity_poly.entity_id
_entity_poly.type
_entity_poly.pdbx_seq_one_letter_code
_entity_poly.pdbx_strand_id
1 'polypeptide(L)'
;MENVSQGMKWLGQKFWILLRVFGFMVLAVLPDTILEVSTSPVAQWGIALSSIGVMVFMYWRAEKNDITIWDRNFLTWKGLGLVVLTFTVAQLFKHLGYYIMELQGIEETSNDLELTKLLENIPFWLAFVRIACQAAITEEIIVRGYLFKKFFEKHKMLGIVVSGLIFAFLHGPTDLGSWIIYASPGFLLAYLYYKTDYLIYPIAVHFINNAWSVVAFYYLK
;
A
#
# COMPACT_ATOMS: atom_id res chain seq x y z
N MET A 1 -34.84 -23.18 -1.65
CA MET A 1 -34.99 -21.73 -1.42
C MET A 1 -33.96 -21.19 -0.42
N GLU A 2 -33.60 -21.92 0.62
CA GLU A 2 -32.63 -21.47 1.66
C GLU A 2 -31.22 -21.26 1.11
N ASN A 3 -30.71 -22.16 0.26
CA ASN A 3 -29.40 -22.03 -0.38
C ASN A 3 -29.30 -20.83 -1.34
N VAL A 4 -30.37 -20.47 -2.04
CA VAL A 4 -30.40 -19.30 -2.93
C VAL A 4 -30.34 -18.00 -2.11
N SER A 5 -31.08 -17.95 -0.99
CA SER A 5 -31.07 -16.81 -0.06
C SER A 5 -29.69 -16.61 0.59
N GLN A 6 -29.00 -17.68 0.97
CA GLN A 6 -27.63 -17.60 1.53
C GLN A 6 -26.62 -17.15 0.47
N GLY A 7 -26.72 -17.64 -0.76
CA GLY A 7 -25.89 -17.19 -1.89
C GLY A 7 -26.06 -15.70 -2.20
N MET A 8 -27.30 -15.21 -2.24
CA MET A 8 -27.57 -13.77 -2.45
C MET A 8 -27.03 -12.90 -1.33
N LYS A 9 -27.15 -13.31 -0.07
CA LYS A 9 -26.57 -12.57 1.08
C LYS A 9 -25.04 -12.52 0.98
N TRP A 10 -24.40 -13.60 0.63
CA TRP A 10 -22.95 -13.65 0.44
C TRP A 10 -22.50 -12.73 -0.70
N LEU A 11 -23.15 -12.76 -1.86
CA LEU A 11 -22.87 -11.87 -2.98
C LEU A 11 -23.04 -10.40 -2.58
N GLY A 12 -24.11 -10.07 -1.85
CA GLY A 12 -24.34 -8.72 -1.33
C GLY A 12 -23.21 -8.25 -0.39
N GLN A 13 -22.73 -9.12 0.51
CA GLN A 13 -21.61 -8.80 1.38
C GLN A 13 -20.31 -8.52 0.58
N LYS A 14 -19.99 -9.36 -0.41
CA LYS A 14 -18.80 -9.16 -1.26
C LYS A 14 -18.89 -7.88 -2.10
N PHE A 15 -20.06 -7.58 -2.65
CA PHE A 15 -20.31 -6.32 -3.35
C PHE A 15 -20.04 -5.09 -2.46
N TRP A 16 -20.55 -5.10 -1.22
CA TRP A 16 -20.30 -4.00 -0.26
C TRP A 16 -18.83 -3.87 0.13
N ILE A 17 -18.08 -4.97 0.21
CA ILE A 17 -16.63 -4.92 0.44
C ILE A 17 -15.92 -4.25 -0.74
N LEU A 18 -16.22 -4.63 -1.99
CA LEU A 18 -15.63 -4.02 -3.17
C LEU A 18 -15.97 -2.53 -3.29
N LEU A 19 -17.21 -2.15 -2.98
CA LEU A 19 -17.62 -0.76 -2.96
C LEU A 19 -16.83 0.07 -1.92
N ARG A 20 -16.55 -0.51 -0.75
CA ARG A 20 -15.68 0.11 0.26
C ARG A 20 -14.24 0.21 -0.21
N VAL A 21 -13.70 -0.84 -0.81
CA VAL A 21 -12.34 -0.83 -1.41
C VAL A 21 -12.24 0.32 -2.41
N PHE A 22 -13.17 0.41 -3.35
CA PHE A 22 -13.20 1.49 -4.33
C PHE A 22 -13.32 2.88 -3.68
N GLY A 23 -14.27 3.05 -2.75
CA GLY A 23 -14.45 4.32 -2.03
C GLY A 23 -13.22 4.75 -1.23
N PHE A 24 -12.51 3.80 -0.62
CA PHE A 24 -11.26 4.09 0.09
C PHE A 24 -10.10 4.41 -0.86
N MET A 25 -10.03 3.78 -2.04
CA MET A 25 -9.05 4.16 -3.07
C MET A 25 -9.27 5.61 -3.52
N VAL A 26 -10.50 5.99 -3.82
CA VAL A 26 -10.85 7.38 -4.16
C VAL A 26 -10.46 8.33 -3.03
N LEU A 27 -10.82 7.99 -1.78
CA LEU A 27 -10.50 8.81 -0.61
C LEU A 27 -8.99 8.96 -0.38
N ALA A 28 -8.21 7.90 -0.65
CA ALA A 28 -6.75 7.92 -0.47
C ALA A 28 -6.05 8.86 -1.45
N VAL A 29 -6.57 9.00 -2.68
CA VAL A 29 -5.99 9.89 -3.71
C VAL A 29 -6.58 11.30 -3.69
N LEU A 30 -7.69 11.52 -2.96
CA LEU A 30 -8.35 12.83 -2.93
C LEU A 30 -7.42 14.00 -2.56
N PRO A 31 -6.47 13.88 -1.59
CA PRO A 31 -5.54 14.96 -1.29
C PRO A 31 -4.66 15.38 -2.46
N ASP A 32 -4.38 14.48 -3.43
CA ASP A 32 -3.52 14.78 -4.57
C ASP A 32 -4.19 15.72 -5.57
N THR A 33 -5.53 15.69 -5.68
CA THR A 33 -6.27 16.61 -6.54
C THR A 33 -6.08 18.08 -6.15
N ILE A 34 -5.73 18.35 -4.89
CA ILE A 34 -5.41 19.72 -4.42
C ILE A 34 -4.06 20.16 -4.97
N LEU A 35 -3.08 19.25 -5.10
CA LEU A 35 -1.76 19.55 -5.65
C LEU A 35 -1.82 19.94 -7.13
N GLU A 36 -2.72 19.34 -7.88
CA GLU A 36 -2.93 19.68 -9.29
C GLU A 36 -3.42 21.13 -9.46
N VAL A 37 -4.09 21.67 -8.44
CA VAL A 37 -4.67 23.02 -8.47
C VAL A 37 -3.71 24.06 -7.89
N SER A 38 -2.96 23.75 -6.83
CA SER A 38 -2.11 24.71 -6.13
C SER A 38 -1.00 24.05 -5.32
N THR A 39 0.21 24.61 -5.42
CA THR A 39 1.38 24.27 -4.59
C THR A 39 1.65 25.32 -3.50
N SER A 40 0.72 26.23 -3.23
CA SER A 40 0.87 27.25 -2.19
C SER A 40 1.06 26.65 -0.78
N PRO A 41 1.72 27.34 0.17
CA PRO A 41 1.88 26.84 1.54
C PRO A 41 0.55 26.47 2.20
N VAL A 42 -0.51 27.22 1.94
CA VAL A 42 -1.86 26.93 2.47
C VAL A 42 -2.39 25.60 1.90
N ALA A 43 -2.22 25.38 0.61
CA ALA A 43 -2.61 24.11 -0.04
C ALA A 43 -1.82 22.94 0.53
N GLN A 44 -0.50 23.09 0.72
CA GLN A 44 0.36 22.05 1.32
C GLN A 44 -0.12 21.65 2.73
N TRP A 45 -0.46 22.61 3.59
CA TRP A 45 -1.04 22.31 4.91
C TRP A 45 -2.43 21.66 4.79
N GLY A 46 -3.25 22.11 3.86
CA GLY A 46 -4.55 21.49 3.58
C GLY A 46 -4.41 20.01 3.18
N ILE A 47 -3.43 19.70 2.32
CA ILE A 47 -3.11 18.33 1.91
C ILE A 47 -2.64 17.50 3.11
N ALA A 48 -1.70 18.00 3.90
CA ALA A 48 -1.20 17.28 5.07
C ALA A 48 -2.32 16.97 6.07
N LEU A 49 -3.17 17.95 6.39
CA LEU A 49 -4.29 17.77 7.31
C LEU A 49 -5.34 16.80 6.75
N SER A 50 -5.67 16.88 5.45
CA SER A 50 -6.57 15.92 4.80
C SER A 50 -5.98 14.51 4.79
N SER A 51 -4.67 14.38 4.54
CA SER A 51 -3.94 13.10 4.60
C SER A 51 -4.02 12.47 5.99
N ILE A 52 -3.79 13.25 7.04
CA ILE A 52 -3.93 12.79 8.42
C ILE A 52 -5.38 12.39 8.71
N GLY A 53 -6.34 13.20 8.27
CA GLY A 53 -7.77 12.89 8.41
C GLY A 53 -8.17 11.57 7.74
N VAL A 54 -7.67 11.32 6.52
CA VAL A 54 -7.88 10.06 5.79
C VAL A 54 -7.27 8.88 6.54
N MET A 55 -6.02 8.98 7.01
CA MET A 55 -5.36 7.93 7.80
C MET A 55 -6.17 7.59 9.07
N VAL A 56 -6.56 8.60 9.85
CA VAL A 56 -7.34 8.41 11.08
C VAL A 56 -8.70 7.80 10.79
N PHE A 57 -9.40 8.28 9.76
CA PHE A 57 -10.69 7.73 9.36
C PHE A 57 -10.58 6.27 8.92
N MET A 58 -9.60 5.94 8.08
CA MET A 58 -9.41 4.57 7.58
C MET A 58 -8.96 3.63 8.70
N TYR A 59 -8.08 4.09 9.60
CA TYR A 59 -7.72 3.35 10.81
C TYR A 59 -8.97 3.00 11.64
N TRP A 60 -9.77 4.01 11.98
CA TRP A 60 -11.01 3.79 12.73
C TRP A 60 -11.97 2.85 12.01
N ARG A 61 -12.10 2.96 10.68
CA ARG A 61 -12.95 2.07 9.88
C ARG A 61 -12.43 0.64 9.85
N ALA A 62 -11.11 0.45 9.81
CA ALA A 62 -10.49 -0.87 9.88
C ALA A 62 -10.80 -1.59 11.19
N GLU A 63 -10.57 -0.93 12.33
CA GLU A 63 -10.87 -1.46 13.66
C GLU A 63 -12.35 -1.81 13.83
N LYS A 64 -13.27 -0.97 13.34
CA LYS A 64 -14.72 -1.22 13.35
C LYS A 64 -15.16 -2.38 12.46
N ASN A 65 -14.31 -2.88 11.59
CA ASN A 65 -14.56 -4.01 10.71
C ASN A 65 -13.67 -5.22 11.05
N ASP A 66 -13.21 -5.36 12.30
CA ASP A 66 -12.36 -6.47 12.79
C ASP A 66 -11.08 -6.66 11.94
N ILE A 67 -10.51 -5.55 11.45
CA ILE A 67 -9.21 -5.52 10.81
C ILE A 67 -8.23 -4.97 11.84
N THR A 68 -7.51 -5.84 12.50
CA THR A 68 -6.62 -5.48 13.60
C THR A 68 -5.31 -4.89 13.05
N ILE A 69 -4.97 -3.69 13.50
CA ILE A 69 -3.77 -3.01 13.04
C ILE A 69 -2.59 -3.32 13.95
N TRP A 70 -2.74 -3.15 15.26
CA TRP A 70 -1.64 -3.22 16.20
C TRP A 70 -1.45 -4.60 16.83
N ASP A 71 -0.19 -5.06 16.92
CA ASP A 71 0.24 -6.23 17.69
C ASP A 71 1.14 -5.79 18.87
N ARG A 72 0.84 -6.28 20.08
CA ARG A 72 1.65 -6.02 21.28
C ARG A 72 3.08 -6.58 21.16
N ASN A 73 3.27 -7.61 20.33
CA ASN A 73 4.56 -8.24 20.10
C ASN A 73 5.37 -7.58 18.97
N PHE A 74 4.84 -6.54 18.33
CA PHE A 74 5.50 -5.88 17.20
C PHE A 74 6.91 -5.39 17.54
N LEU A 75 7.10 -4.79 18.71
CA LEU A 75 8.39 -4.26 19.17
C LEU A 75 9.33 -5.31 19.79
N THR A 76 8.98 -6.59 19.75
CA THR A 76 9.90 -7.67 20.15
C THR A 76 10.93 -7.95 19.04
N TRP A 77 12.06 -8.56 19.42
CA TRP A 77 13.07 -8.99 18.44
C TRP A 77 12.51 -9.87 17.34
N LYS A 78 11.52 -10.72 17.66
CA LYS A 78 10.82 -11.54 16.67
C LYS A 78 9.98 -10.68 15.72
N GLY A 79 9.23 -9.74 16.24
CA GLY A 79 8.41 -8.82 15.44
C GLY A 79 9.26 -7.96 14.52
N LEU A 80 10.27 -7.29 15.07
CA LEU A 80 11.21 -6.48 14.30
C LEU A 80 11.99 -7.32 13.28
N GLY A 81 12.39 -8.54 13.65
CA GLY A 81 13.06 -9.49 12.76
C GLY A 81 12.21 -9.86 11.54
N LEU A 82 10.88 -10.03 11.70
CA LEU A 82 9.97 -10.26 10.58
C LEU A 82 9.92 -9.07 9.62
N VAL A 83 9.88 -7.84 10.15
CA VAL A 83 9.90 -6.62 9.33
C VAL A 83 11.21 -6.52 8.54
N VAL A 84 12.35 -6.65 9.23
CA VAL A 84 13.67 -6.56 8.59
C VAL A 84 13.85 -7.65 7.53
N LEU A 85 13.51 -8.90 7.83
CA LEU A 85 13.60 -10.00 6.88
C LEU A 85 12.75 -9.74 5.64
N THR A 86 11.47 -9.35 5.83
CA THR A 86 10.55 -9.11 4.71
C THR A 86 11.03 -7.93 3.87
N PHE A 87 11.47 -6.84 4.50
CA PHE A 87 12.06 -5.69 3.82
C PHE A 87 13.28 -6.10 2.99
N THR A 88 14.23 -6.83 3.59
CA THR A 88 15.44 -7.29 2.90
C THR A 88 15.10 -8.14 1.67
N VAL A 89 14.18 -9.10 1.81
CA VAL A 89 13.75 -9.93 0.68
C VAL A 89 13.08 -9.09 -0.41
N ALA A 90 12.23 -8.12 -0.02
CA ALA A 90 11.62 -7.20 -0.99
C ALA A 90 12.66 -6.37 -1.74
N GLN A 91 13.72 -5.87 -1.05
CA GLN A 91 14.80 -5.12 -1.70
C GLN A 91 15.60 -6.00 -2.67
N LEU A 92 15.85 -7.28 -2.36
CA LEU A 92 16.52 -8.19 -3.30
C LEU A 92 15.72 -8.36 -4.60
N PHE A 93 14.42 -8.55 -4.51
CA PHE A 93 13.56 -8.61 -5.71
C PHE A 93 13.48 -7.28 -6.44
N LYS A 94 13.44 -6.15 -5.72
CA LYS A 94 13.47 -4.82 -6.32
C LYS A 94 14.76 -4.61 -7.14
N HIS A 95 15.92 -4.96 -6.60
CA HIS A 95 17.19 -4.88 -7.33
C HIS A 95 17.23 -5.83 -8.53
N LEU A 96 16.70 -7.06 -8.39
CA LEU A 96 16.55 -7.97 -9.53
C LEU A 96 15.66 -7.37 -10.62
N GLY A 97 14.55 -6.74 -10.25
CA GLY A 97 13.67 -6.07 -11.21
C GLY A 97 14.37 -4.94 -11.96
N TYR A 98 15.09 -4.06 -11.27
CA TYR A 98 15.88 -3.01 -11.92
C TYR A 98 16.97 -3.56 -12.83
N TYR A 99 17.67 -4.62 -12.42
CA TYR A 99 18.64 -5.29 -13.28
C TYR A 99 18.01 -5.83 -14.58
N ILE A 100 16.80 -6.40 -14.50
CA ILE A 100 16.09 -6.88 -15.67
C ILE A 100 15.65 -5.70 -16.55
N MET A 101 15.20 -4.59 -15.98
CA MET A 101 14.87 -3.36 -16.72
C MET A 101 16.11 -2.81 -17.47
N GLU A 102 17.26 -2.76 -16.79
CA GLU A 102 18.52 -2.34 -17.42
C GLU A 102 18.88 -3.20 -18.64
N LEU A 103 18.72 -4.53 -18.53
CA LEU A 103 18.92 -5.45 -19.67
C LEU A 103 17.93 -5.20 -20.83
N GLN A 104 16.76 -4.62 -20.54
CA GLN A 104 15.75 -4.24 -21.53
C GLN A 104 15.94 -2.81 -22.07
N GLY A 105 16.94 -2.06 -21.58
CA GLY A 105 17.16 -0.64 -21.92
C GLY A 105 16.12 0.30 -21.31
N ILE A 106 15.48 -0.10 -20.20
CA ILE A 106 14.48 0.69 -19.48
C ILE A 106 15.15 1.27 -18.23
N GLU A 107 15.17 2.59 -18.09
CA GLU A 107 15.89 3.27 -17.00
C GLU A 107 15.03 3.40 -15.73
N GLU A 108 13.73 3.70 -15.88
CA GLU A 108 12.82 3.97 -14.75
C GLU A 108 11.45 3.33 -14.97
N THR A 109 10.77 2.99 -13.89
CA THR A 109 9.36 2.55 -13.96
C THR A 109 8.43 3.73 -14.16
N SER A 110 7.22 3.49 -14.70
CA SER A 110 6.19 4.54 -14.81
C SER A 110 5.87 5.20 -13.47
N ASN A 111 5.81 4.39 -12.41
CA ASN A 111 5.55 4.90 -11.05
C ASN A 111 6.71 5.75 -10.50
N ASP A 112 7.97 5.38 -10.78
CA ASP A 112 9.12 6.18 -10.35
C ASP A 112 9.15 7.55 -11.06
N LEU A 113 8.79 7.59 -12.35
CA LEU A 113 8.64 8.84 -13.10
C LEU A 113 7.56 9.76 -12.53
N GLU A 114 6.39 9.20 -12.20
CA GLU A 114 5.30 9.95 -11.58
C GLU A 114 5.67 10.44 -10.19
N LEU A 115 6.30 9.58 -9.38
CA LEU A 115 6.77 9.90 -8.05
C LEU A 115 7.83 11.02 -8.08
N THR A 116 8.79 10.96 -9.00
CA THR A 116 9.82 11.98 -9.18
C THR A 116 9.20 13.34 -9.50
N LYS A 117 8.25 13.39 -10.43
CA LYS A 117 7.51 14.63 -10.77
C LYS A 117 6.77 15.21 -9.56
N LEU A 118 6.15 14.36 -8.74
CA LEU A 118 5.48 14.79 -7.52
C LEU A 118 6.47 15.37 -6.51
N LEU A 119 7.59 14.66 -6.26
CA LEU A 119 8.61 15.06 -5.28
C LEU A 119 9.31 16.36 -5.64
N GLU A 120 9.48 16.68 -6.92
CA GLU A 120 10.03 17.96 -7.39
C GLU A 120 9.15 19.17 -7.02
N ASN A 121 7.85 18.95 -6.83
CA ASN A 121 6.87 20.02 -6.64
C ASN A 121 6.42 20.22 -5.20
N ILE A 122 6.84 19.35 -4.24
CA ILE A 122 6.43 19.44 -2.85
C ILE A 122 7.64 19.40 -1.91
N PRO A 123 7.58 19.99 -0.70
CA PRO A 123 8.68 19.91 0.26
C PRO A 123 8.77 18.53 0.90
N PHE A 124 9.98 18.19 1.39
CA PHE A 124 10.28 16.90 2.06
C PHE A 124 9.23 16.49 3.11
N TRP A 125 8.84 17.42 4.01
CA TRP A 125 7.90 17.09 5.07
C TRP A 125 6.53 16.64 4.55
N LEU A 126 6.05 17.27 3.46
CA LEU A 126 4.78 16.90 2.84
C LEU A 126 4.90 15.56 2.08
N ALA A 127 6.00 15.36 1.36
CA ALA A 127 6.32 14.08 0.73
C ALA A 127 6.35 12.94 1.76
N PHE A 128 6.97 13.18 2.91
CA PHE A 128 7.04 12.18 3.99
C PHE A 128 5.65 11.83 4.53
N VAL A 129 4.79 12.81 4.79
CA VAL A 129 3.42 12.58 5.24
C VAL A 129 2.60 11.82 4.21
N ARG A 130 2.69 12.24 2.92
CA ARG A 130 1.88 11.67 1.83
C ARG A 130 2.35 10.29 1.40
N ILE A 131 3.63 10.16 1.07
CA ILE A 131 4.19 8.98 0.41
C ILE A 131 4.62 7.95 1.45
N ALA A 132 5.39 8.36 2.47
CA ALA A 132 5.84 7.40 3.46
C ALA A 132 4.71 6.98 4.43
N CYS A 133 3.96 7.92 5.00
CA CYS A 133 2.97 7.61 6.02
C CYS A 133 1.61 7.23 5.41
N GLN A 134 0.99 8.13 4.64
CA GLN A 134 -0.38 7.92 4.19
C GLN A 134 -0.48 6.74 3.21
N ALA A 135 0.34 6.68 2.16
CA ALA A 135 0.27 5.59 1.20
C ALA A 135 0.44 4.23 1.89
N ALA A 136 1.48 4.07 2.72
CA ALA A 136 1.71 2.81 3.43
C ALA A 136 0.53 2.38 4.32
N ILE A 137 -0.10 3.30 5.04
CA ILE A 137 -1.23 2.99 5.91
C ILE A 137 -2.49 2.68 5.10
N THR A 138 -2.85 3.54 4.15
CA THR A 138 -4.11 3.43 3.42
C THR A 138 -4.12 2.25 2.47
N GLU A 139 -3.03 2.01 1.75
CA GLU A 139 -2.93 0.90 0.81
C GLU A 139 -2.94 -0.45 1.53
N GLU A 140 -2.26 -0.58 2.68
CA GLU A 140 -2.32 -1.83 3.45
C GLU A 140 -3.70 -2.08 4.03
N ILE A 141 -4.40 -1.05 4.52
CA ILE A 141 -5.79 -1.19 4.97
C ILE A 141 -6.69 -1.64 3.81
N ILE A 142 -6.57 -1.04 2.63
CA ILE A 142 -7.38 -1.37 1.44
C ILE A 142 -7.06 -2.80 0.97
N VAL A 143 -5.78 -3.07 0.68
CA VAL A 143 -5.38 -4.29 -0.02
C VAL A 143 -5.30 -5.49 0.92
N ARG A 144 -4.71 -5.34 2.11
CA ARG A 144 -4.58 -6.45 3.07
C ARG A 144 -5.78 -6.54 4.02
N GLY A 145 -6.27 -5.41 4.48
CA GLY A 145 -7.44 -5.38 5.37
C GLY A 145 -8.73 -5.77 4.67
N TYR A 146 -9.16 -4.99 3.69
CA TYR A 146 -10.46 -5.22 3.06
C TYR A 146 -10.40 -6.26 1.93
N LEU A 147 -9.49 -6.14 0.99
CA LEU A 147 -9.45 -7.05 -0.14
C LEU A 147 -8.99 -8.44 0.29
N PHE A 148 -7.82 -8.58 0.90
CA PHE A 148 -7.31 -9.89 1.31
C PHE A 148 -8.14 -10.50 2.45
N LYS A 149 -8.23 -9.82 3.62
CA LYS A 149 -8.84 -10.40 4.83
C LYS A 149 -10.34 -10.58 4.70
N LYS A 150 -11.08 -9.57 4.24
CA LYS A 150 -12.56 -9.59 4.23
C LYS A 150 -13.14 -10.17 2.95
N PHE A 151 -12.56 -9.88 1.78
CA PHE A 151 -13.09 -10.43 0.53
C PHE A 151 -12.70 -11.89 0.34
N PHE A 152 -11.41 -12.26 0.57
CA PHE A 152 -10.89 -13.62 0.43
C PHE A 152 -10.82 -14.40 1.75
N GLU A 153 -11.68 -14.11 2.72
CA GLU A 153 -11.64 -14.73 4.06
C GLU A 153 -11.57 -16.27 4.05
N LYS A 154 -12.25 -16.93 3.10
CA LYS A 154 -12.30 -18.39 2.93
C LYS A 154 -11.23 -18.96 2.00
N HIS A 155 -10.54 -18.13 1.23
CA HIS A 155 -9.59 -18.53 0.18
C HIS A 155 -8.27 -17.78 0.33
N LYS A 156 -7.59 -17.99 1.46
CA LYS A 156 -6.40 -17.21 1.84
C LYS A 156 -5.26 -17.24 0.80
N MET A 157 -4.97 -18.41 0.20
CA MET A 157 -3.93 -18.50 -0.84
C MET A 157 -4.30 -17.70 -2.09
N LEU A 158 -5.56 -17.82 -2.54
CA LEU A 158 -6.06 -16.98 -3.63
C LEU A 158 -6.02 -15.50 -3.27
N GLY A 159 -6.35 -15.16 -2.01
CA GLY A 159 -6.26 -13.80 -1.50
C GLY A 159 -4.83 -13.23 -1.57
N ILE A 160 -3.80 -14.01 -1.21
CA ILE A 160 -2.40 -13.58 -1.34
C ILE A 160 -2.09 -13.27 -2.81
N VAL A 161 -2.42 -14.19 -3.72
CA VAL A 161 -2.13 -14.02 -5.15
C VAL A 161 -2.86 -12.81 -5.73
N VAL A 162 -4.18 -12.73 -5.54
CA VAL A 162 -4.99 -11.67 -6.16
C VAL A 162 -4.66 -10.30 -5.56
N SER A 163 -4.52 -10.20 -4.22
CA SER A 163 -4.17 -8.92 -3.59
C SER A 163 -2.74 -8.46 -3.95
N GLY A 164 -1.81 -9.39 -4.12
CA GLY A 164 -0.45 -9.08 -4.57
C GLY A 164 -0.42 -8.59 -6.01
N LEU A 165 -1.16 -9.24 -6.92
CA LEU A 165 -1.27 -8.80 -8.32
C LEU A 165 -2.00 -7.45 -8.44
N ILE A 166 -3.07 -7.22 -7.69
CA ILE A 166 -3.78 -5.94 -7.70
C ILE A 166 -2.85 -4.84 -7.18
N PHE A 167 -2.09 -5.09 -6.11
CA PHE A 167 -1.10 -4.15 -5.61
C PHE A 167 -0.08 -3.77 -6.70
N ALA A 168 0.48 -4.77 -7.40
CA ALA A 168 1.39 -4.50 -8.52
C ALA A 168 0.73 -3.70 -9.64
N PHE A 169 -0.46 -4.10 -10.06
CA PHE A 169 -1.20 -3.46 -11.15
C PHE A 169 -1.47 -1.97 -10.89
N LEU A 170 -1.77 -1.61 -9.64
CA LEU A 170 -2.00 -0.21 -9.23
C LEU A 170 -0.75 0.69 -9.36
N HIS A 171 0.45 0.10 -9.48
CA HIS A 171 1.70 0.82 -9.72
C HIS A 171 2.08 0.93 -11.20
N GLY A 172 1.17 0.53 -12.12
CA GLY A 172 1.35 0.68 -13.56
C GLY A 172 2.57 -0.02 -14.16
N PRO A 173 2.86 -1.32 -13.83
CA PRO A 173 4.00 -2.02 -14.41
C PRO A 173 3.82 -2.21 -15.91
N THR A 174 4.84 -1.87 -16.71
CA THR A 174 4.82 -1.91 -18.18
C THR A 174 5.71 -3.00 -18.78
N ASP A 175 6.60 -3.57 -17.99
CA ASP A 175 7.60 -4.54 -18.41
C ASP A 175 7.85 -5.59 -17.32
N LEU A 176 8.63 -6.65 -17.64
CA LEU A 176 8.91 -7.74 -16.71
C LEU A 176 9.61 -7.28 -15.43
N GLY A 177 10.56 -6.36 -15.53
CA GLY A 177 11.30 -5.86 -14.38
C GLY A 177 10.39 -5.08 -13.43
N SER A 178 9.56 -4.17 -13.95
CA SER A 178 8.58 -3.42 -13.16
C SER A 178 7.52 -4.33 -12.52
N TRP A 179 7.07 -5.40 -13.20
CA TRP A 179 6.23 -6.42 -12.58
C TRP A 179 6.93 -7.10 -11.37
N ILE A 180 8.21 -7.43 -11.48
CA ILE A 180 8.97 -8.02 -10.37
C ILE A 180 9.10 -7.01 -9.22
N ILE A 181 9.37 -5.73 -9.51
CA ILE A 181 9.51 -4.67 -8.51
C ILE A 181 8.25 -4.51 -7.66
N TYR A 182 7.05 -4.56 -8.27
CA TYR A 182 5.80 -4.29 -7.55
C TYR A 182 5.06 -5.54 -7.11
N ALA A 183 5.12 -6.65 -7.84
CA ALA A 183 4.44 -7.88 -7.47
C ALA A 183 5.13 -8.59 -6.30
N SER A 184 6.46 -8.55 -6.23
CA SER A 184 7.18 -9.21 -5.12
C SER A 184 6.82 -8.61 -3.75
N PRO A 185 6.89 -7.29 -3.49
CA PRO A 185 6.37 -6.75 -2.24
C PRO A 185 4.86 -6.98 -2.10
N GLY A 186 4.11 -6.94 -3.20
CA GLY A 186 2.69 -7.28 -3.20
C GLY A 186 2.40 -8.63 -2.54
N PHE A 187 3.11 -9.67 -2.95
CA PHE A 187 2.99 -11.03 -2.38
C PHE A 187 3.59 -11.14 -0.98
N LEU A 188 4.77 -10.56 -0.76
CA LEU A 188 5.48 -10.64 0.53
C LEU A 188 4.65 -9.98 1.66
N LEU A 189 4.10 -8.79 1.42
CA LEU A 189 3.27 -8.09 2.40
C LEU A 189 1.95 -8.81 2.66
N ALA A 190 1.33 -9.40 1.62
CA ALA A 190 0.13 -10.22 1.79
C ALA A 190 0.42 -11.49 2.60
N TYR A 191 1.56 -12.15 2.36
CA TYR A 191 2.00 -13.32 3.11
C TYR A 191 2.37 -12.96 4.55
N LEU A 192 3.06 -11.85 4.78
CA LEU A 192 3.39 -11.34 6.11
C LEU A 192 2.11 -11.09 6.92
N TYR A 193 1.11 -10.44 6.31
CA TYR A 193 -0.19 -10.23 6.93
C TYR A 193 -0.92 -11.56 7.21
N TYR A 194 -0.89 -12.49 6.26
CA TYR A 194 -1.46 -13.84 6.46
C TYR A 194 -0.86 -14.57 7.67
N LYS A 195 0.44 -14.40 7.92
CA LYS A 195 1.16 -15.04 9.04
C LYS A 195 0.93 -14.36 10.37
N THR A 196 0.74 -13.05 10.38
CA THR A 196 0.65 -12.26 11.62
C THR A 196 -0.78 -11.90 11.99
N ASP A 197 -1.66 -11.74 11.03
CA ASP A 197 -3.03 -11.18 11.12
C ASP A 197 -3.09 -9.73 11.65
N TYR A 198 -1.95 -9.02 11.68
CA TYR A 198 -1.83 -7.62 12.10
C TYR A 198 -1.25 -6.75 11.00
N LEU A 199 -1.91 -5.62 10.70
CA LEU A 199 -1.48 -4.71 9.63
C LEU A 199 -0.19 -3.96 9.95
N ILE A 200 0.17 -3.80 11.20
CA ILE A 200 1.38 -3.05 11.59
C ILE A 200 2.66 -3.62 10.93
N TYR A 201 2.73 -4.93 10.69
CA TYR A 201 3.89 -5.54 10.05
C TYR A 201 4.05 -5.15 8.58
N PRO A 202 3.04 -5.36 7.70
CA PRO A 202 3.16 -4.92 6.32
C PRO A 202 3.20 -3.39 6.20
N ILE A 203 2.49 -2.63 7.05
CA ILE A 203 2.57 -1.17 7.10
C ILE A 203 4.02 -0.74 7.40
N ALA A 204 4.70 -1.34 8.37
CA ALA A 204 6.07 -0.98 8.71
C ALA A 204 7.06 -1.24 7.55
N VAL A 205 6.95 -2.40 6.89
CA VAL A 205 7.80 -2.71 5.72
C VAL A 205 7.54 -1.72 4.59
N HIS A 206 6.28 -1.45 4.28
CA HIS A 206 5.87 -0.52 3.23
C HIS A 206 6.32 0.91 3.56
N PHE A 207 6.09 1.36 4.80
CA PHE A 207 6.56 2.66 5.29
C PHE A 207 8.07 2.82 5.13
N ILE A 208 8.87 1.85 5.54
CA ILE A 208 10.34 1.91 5.44
C ILE A 208 10.76 2.02 3.98
N ASN A 209 10.14 1.25 3.07
CA ASN A 209 10.42 1.32 1.64
C ASN A 209 10.13 2.72 1.08
N ASN A 210 8.97 3.28 1.38
CA ASN A 210 8.56 4.60 0.88
C ASN A 210 9.36 5.73 1.52
N ALA A 211 9.62 5.65 2.84
CA ALA A 211 10.45 6.61 3.55
C ALA A 211 11.88 6.65 2.98
N TRP A 212 12.45 5.49 2.66
CA TRP A 212 13.75 5.40 1.99
C TRP A 212 13.74 6.11 0.64
N SER A 213 12.72 5.89 -0.20
CA SER A 213 12.59 6.54 -1.52
C SER A 213 12.49 8.07 -1.38
N VAL A 214 11.71 8.57 -0.41
CA VAL A 214 11.60 10.01 -0.13
C VAL A 214 12.94 10.58 0.35
N VAL A 215 13.61 9.94 1.31
CA VAL A 215 14.92 10.38 1.82
C VAL A 215 15.98 10.37 0.71
N ALA A 216 16.02 9.30 -0.09
CA ALA A 216 16.96 9.20 -1.20
C ALA A 216 16.78 10.33 -2.20
N PHE A 217 15.54 10.67 -2.55
CA PHE A 217 15.25 11.76 -3.47
C PHE A 217 15.77 13.12 -3.00
N TYR A 218 15.56 13.47 -1.71
CA TYR A 218 15.91 14.82 -1.21
C TYR A 218 17.36 14.97 -0.75
N TYR A 219 18.03 13.88 -0.34
CA TYR A 219 19.32 13.96 0.36
C TYR A 219 20.45 13.09 -0.22
N LEU A 220 20.16 12.16 -1.15
CA LEU A 220 21.15 11.22 -1.67
C LEU A 220 21.38 11.37 -3.19
N LYS A 221 20.87 12.47 -3.79
CA LYS A 221 21.12 12.81 -5.20
C LYS A 221 22.53 13.36 -5.42
#